data_b47e55ede7a46a7b54efa9064a8252ef
#
_entry.id   b47e55ede7a46a7b54efa9064a8252ef
#
_cell.length_a   1.000
_cell.length_b   1.000
_cell.length_c   1.000
_cell.angle_alpha   90.00
_cell.angle_beta   90.00
_cell.angle_gamma   90.00
#
_symmetry.space_group_name_H-M   'P 1'
#
loop_
_entity.id
_entity.type
_entity.pdbx_description
1 polymer ?
#
loop_
_entity_poly.entity_id
_entity_poly.type
_entity_poly.pdbx_seq_one_letter_code
_entity_poly.pdbx_strand_id
1 'polypeptide(L)'
;MADRILHDQSNADYHLNPALGSTYVKDWSLRSPVHAEHGERTINPYVADEGTAAHLIFEGKPELVVEAGETRRGAGWEEAKKQAASVGGVALPKKAYASAMAAGNSARNHPAMAACLEQSDVWHEPSVFTTHPATGLAIKCKPDVYLPKSGTLIDLKTTISAAPDDFTRSCFKYAYHLQAAFYRMVCRQAGLRVNRFFNFIAVEKTPPYAAQHFVMEGDILSVAEERVEQILLDIAHSRETGEFSTGWPIVSKISLSMKEKAYGI
;
A
#
# COMPACT_ATOMS: atom_id res chain seq x y z
N MET A 1 3.19 1.66 -23.40
CA MET A 1 4.07 0.58 -22.86
C MET A 1 3.32 -0.72 -23.08
N ALA A 2 3.98 -1.81 -23.49
CA ALA A 2 3.28 -3.10 -23.60
C ALA A 2 2.91 -3.61 -22.19
N ASP A 3 1.75 -4.25 -22.06
CA ASP A 3 1.31 -4.87 -20.81
C ASP A 3 2.34 -5.92 -20.37
N ARG A 4 2.72 -5.86 -19.09
CA ARG A 4 3.77 -6.72 -18.56
C ARG A 4 3.49 -7.10 -17.12
N ILE A 5 3.62 -8.38 -16.84
CA ILE A 5 3.48 -8.94 -15.48
C ILE A 5 4.83 -9.59 -15.12
N LEU A 6 5.38 -9.19 -13.98
CA LEU A 6 6.65 -9.72 -13.46
C LEU A 6 6.40 -10.30 -12.06
N HIS A 7 6.86 -11.54 -11.85
CA HIS A 7 6.63 -12.25 -10.59
C HIS A 7 7.75 -12.06 -9.55
N ASP A 8 8.97 -11.74 -10.00
CA ASP A 8 10.15 -11.70 -9.12
C ASP A 8 10.87 -10.35 -9.17
N GLN A 9 10.13 -9.28 -9.44
CA GLN A 9 10.72 -7.95 -9.48
C GLN A 9 10.96 -7.42 -8.07
N SER A 10 12.21 -6.99 -7.80
CA SER A 10 12.55 -6.36 -6.53
C SER A 10 11.71 -5.08 -6.27
N ASN A 11 11.47 -4.74 -5.00
CA ASN A 11 10.80 -3.49 -4.65
C ASN A 11 11.58 -2.27 -5.16
N ALA A 12 12.92 -2.32 -5.13
CA ALA A 12 13.77 -1.26 -5.65
C ALA A 12 13.53 -1.04 -7.15
N ASP A 13 13.57 -2.09 -7.97
CA ASP A 13 13.33 -1.98 -9.42
C ASP A 13 11.90 -1.56 -9.74
N TYR A 14 10.92 -2.05 -8.97
CA TYR A 14 9.55 -1.61 -9.11
C TYR A 14 9.41 -0.10 -8.86
N HIS A 15 10.04 0.43 -7.81
CA HIS A 15 9.97 1.87 -7.50
C HIS A 15 10.77 2.75 -8.47
N LEU A 16 11.88 2.26 -9.03
CA LEU A 16 12.64 2.98 -10.06
C LEU A 16 11.89 3.14 -11.39
N ASN A 17 10.91 2.29 -11.67
CA ASN A 17 10.11 2.41 -12.88
C ASN A 17 9.25 3.68 -12.83
N PRO A 18 9.25 4.55 -13.88
CA PRO A 18 8.56 5.84 -13.87
C PRO A 18 7.02 5.76 -14.02
N ALA A 19 6.45 4.58 -14.28
CA ALA A 19 5.00 4.42 -14.36
C ALA A 19 4.32 4.86 -13.05
N LEU A 20 3.14 5.46 -13.14
CA LEU A 20 2.39 5.95 -11.99
C LEU A 20 1.86 4.78 -11.15
N GLY A 21 2.11 4.81 -9.86
CA GLY A 21 1.56 3.86 -8.89
C GLY A 21 0.43 4.47 -8.05
N SER A 22 -0.25 3.64 -7.28
CA SER A 22 -1.34 4.07 -6.38
C SER A 22 -0.94 5.17 -5.39
N THR A 23 0.33 5.21 -5.01
CA THR A 23 0.88 6.25 -4.13
C THR A 23 0.72 7.65 -4.73
N TYR A 24 1.02 7.80 -6.03
CA TYR A 24 0.86 9.07 -6.73
C TYR A 24 -0.62 9.48 -6.81
N VAL A 25 -1.51 8.54 -7.14
CA VAL A 25 -2.96 8.76 -7.18
C VAL A 25 -3.50 9.19 -5.82
N LYS A 26 -3.02 8.56 -4.73
CA LYS A 26 -3.38 8.94 -3.36
C LYS A 26 -2.89 10.33 -3.00
N ASP A 27 -1.66 10.70 -3.34
CA ASP A 27 -1.12 12.03 -3.07
C ASP A 27 -1.88 13.11 -3.83
N TRP A 28 -2.25 12.85 -5.08
CA TRP A 28 -3.09 13.73 -5.87
C TRP A 28 -4.41 14.06 -5.16
N SER A 29 -5.03 13.05 -4.55
CA SER A 29 -6.31 13.19 -3.86
C SER A 29 -6.19 13.72 -2.43
N LEU A 30 -5.21 13.24 -1.65
CA LEU A 30 -5.08 13.57 -0.22
C LEU A 30 -4.31 14.85 0.05
N ARG A 31 -3.40 15.23 -0.84
CA ARG A 31 -2.55 16.42 -0.66
C ARG A 31 -2.92 17.51 -1.67
N SER A 32 -2.50 17.36 -2.90
CA SER A 32 -2.91 18.16 -4.07
C SER A 32 -2.10 17.76 -5.31
N PRO A 33 -2.49 18.17 -6.54
CA PRO A 33 -1.69 18.01 -7.75
C PRO A 33 -0.24 18.47 -7.61
N VAL A 34 0.00 19.67 -7.09
CA VAL A 34 1.35 20.22 -6.86
C VAL A 34 2.18 19.33 -5.95
N HIS A 35 1.59 18.83 -4.84
CA HIS A 35 2.32 17.96 -3.91
C HIS A 35 2.57 16.56 -4.47
N ALA A 36 1.70 16.06 -5.34
CA ALA A 36 1.90 14.77 -5.99
C ALA A 36 3.05 14.83 -7.00
N GLU A 37 3.17 15.91 -7.78
CA GLU A 37 4.20 16.05 -8.82
C GLU A 37 5.54 16.55 -8.28
N HIS A 38 5.54 17.54 -7.38
CA HIS A 38 6.75 18.23 -6.93
C HIS A 38 7.07 18.07 -5.45
N GLY A 39 6.18 17.44 -4.68
CA GLY A 39 6.35 17.32 -3.25
C GLY A 39 7.26 16.16 -2.85
N GLU A 40 8.13 16.38 -1.89
CA GLU A 40 8.87 15.31 -1.24
C GLU A 40 7.99 14.54 -0.26
N ARG A 41 8.23 13.24 -0.17
CA ARG A 41 7.63 12.36 0.84
C ARG A 41 8.63 12.07 1.94
N THR A 42 8.31 12.50 3.14
CA THR A 42 9.05 12.06 4.32
C THR A 42 8.44 10.74 4.82
N ILE A 43 9.18 9.66 4.68
CA ILE A 43 8.80 8.36 5.21
C ILE A 43 9.64 8.11 6.46
N ASN A 44 8.99 7.76 7.58
CA ASN A 44 9.74 7.31 8.75
C ASN A 44 10.30 5.90 8.46
N PRO A 45 11.62 5.75 8.31
CA PRO A 45 12.24 4.48 7.92
C PRO A 45 11.96 3.37 8.93
N TYR A 46 11.80 3.70 10.21
CA TYR A 46 11.52 2.70 11.24
C TYR A 46 10.14 2.05 11.05
N VAL A 47 9.14 2.87 10.72
CA VAL A 47 7.79 2.38 10.46
C VAL A 47 7.71 1.63 9.13
N ALA A 48 8.44 2.09 8.13
CA ALA A 48 8.52 1.45 6.83
C ALA A 48 9.15 0.05 6.93
N ASP A 49 10.28 -0.08 7.63
CA ASP A 49 10.98 -1.35 7.82
C ASP A 49 10.12 -2.38 8.56
N GLU A 50 9.40 -1.98 9.62
CA GLU A 50 8.49 -2.86 10.35
C GLU A 50 7.31 -3.31 9.48
N GLY A 51 6.77 -2.40 8.67
CA GLY A 51 5.76 -2.73 7.68
C GLY A 51 6.27 -3.73 6.64
N THR A 52 7.43 -3.46 6.05
CA THR A 52 8.08 -4.36 5.08
C THR A 52 8.33 -5.75 5.67
N ALA A 53 8.83 -5.83 6.90
CA ALA A 53 9.03 -7.11 7.57
C ALA A 53 7.73 -7.89 7.74
N ALA A 54 6.63 -7.23 8.18
CA ALA A 54 5.33 -7.88 8.32
C ALA A 54 4.80 -8.42 6.99
N HIS A 55 5.00 -7.71 5.88
CA HIS A 55 4.67 -8.18 4.52
C HIS A 55 5.50 -9.41 4.13
N LEU A 56 6.82 -9.39 4.31
CA LEU A 56 7.69 -10.53 4.01
C LEU A 56 7.27 -11.79 4.79
N ILE A 57 6.92 -11.64 6.07
CA ILE A 57 6.45 -12.75 6.90
C ILE A 57 5.07 -13.25 6.44
N PHE A 58 4.15 -12.34 6.11
CA PHE A 58 2.85 -12.67 5.55
C PHE A 58 2.98 -13.47 4.23
N GLU A 59 3.94 -13.13 3.40
CA GLU A 59 4.25 -13.85 2.16
C GLU A 59 4.91 -15.21 2.39
N GLY A 60 5.37 -15.50 3.60
CA GLY A 60 6.10 -16.74 3.93
C GLY A 60 7.60 -16.69 3.66
N LYS A 61 8.19 -15.49 3.71
CA LYS A 61 9.61 -15.21 3.50
C LYS A 61 10.28 -14.66 4.79
N PRO A 62 10.10 -15.27 5.97
CA PRO A 62 10.66 -14.78 7.22
C PRO A 62 12.19 -14.75 7.22
N GLU A 63 12.85 -15.56 6.38
CA GLU A 63 14.30 -15.59 6.20
C GLU A 63 14.88 -14.28 5.63
N LEU A 64 14.05 -13.45 5.01
CA LEU A 64 14.44 -12.13 4.53
C LEU A 64 14.40 -11.05 5.62
N VAL A 65 13.94 -11.39 6.83
CA VAL A 65 13.90 -10.48 7.97
C VAL A 65 15.04 -10.84 8.93
N VAL A 66 16.02 -9.95 9.07
CA VAL A 66 17.21 -10.18 9.89
C VAL A 66 17.05 -9.51 11.25
N GLU A 67 17.19 -10.28 12.34
CA GLU A 67 17.25 -9.73 13.70
C GLU A 67 18.61 -9.10 13.96
N ALA A 68 18.65 -7.84 14.38
CA ALA A 68 19.84 -7.07 14.67
C ALA A 68 19.84 -6.59 16.11
N GLY A 69 20.35 -7.32 17.06
CA GLY A 69 20.54 -6.87 18.44
C GLY A 69 19.42 -5.96 19.00
N GLU A 70 19.71 -5.22 20.08
CA GLU A 70 18.68 -4.42 20.78
C GLU A 70 18.36 -3.07 20.10
N THR A 71 19.33 -2.50 19.37
CA THR A 71 19.21 -1.13 18.85
C THR A 71 19.68 -1.02 17.40
N ARG A 72 19.26 0.07 16.72
CA ARG A 72 19.72 0.42 15.36
C ARG A 72 21.09 1.14 15.41
N ARG A 73 22.04 0.65 16.21
CA ARG A 73 23.37 1.25 16.38
C ARG A 73 24.45 0.18 16.56
N GLY A 74 25.68 0.56 16.21
CA GLY A 74 26.87 -0.27 16.43
C GLY A 74 27.13 -1.31 15.35
N ALA A 75 28.23 -2.05 15.50
CA ALA A 75 28.71 -3.00 14.49
C ALA A 75 27.70 -4.10 14.16
N GLY A 76 26.98 -4.62 15.14
CA GLY A 76 25.96 -5.65 14.93
C GLY A 76 24.78 -5.17 14.07
N TRP A 77 24.39 -3.92 14.24
CA TRP A 77 23.39 -3.31 13.37
C TRP A 77 23.86 -3.17 11.92
N GLU A 78 25.09 -2.67 11.72
CA GLU A 78 25.64 -2.51 10.38
C GLU A 78 25.84 -3.85 9.66
N GLU A 79 26.21 -4.90 10.39
CA GLU A 79 26.33 -6.25 9.86
C GLU A 79 24.97 -6.82 9.45
N ALA A 80 23.96 -6.70 10.33
CA ALA A 80 22.60 -7.14 10.02
C ALA A 80 22.01 -6.41 8.79
N LYS A 81 22.29 -5.12 8.63
CA LYS A 81 21.88 -4.38 7.43
C LYS A 81 22.55 -4.93 6.16
N LYS A 82 23.83 -5.22 6.22
CA LYS A 82 24.56 -5.82 5.08
C LYS A 82 24.00 -7.19 4.72
N GLN A 83 23.73 -8.02 5.72
CA GLN A 83 23.11 -9.32 5.53
C GLN A 83 21.73 -9.19 4.91
N ALA A 84 20.85 -8.34 5.45
CA ALA A 84 19.54 -8.09 4.91
C ALA A 84 19.60 -7.59 3.45
N ALA A 85 20.49 -6.63 3.16
CA ALA A 85 20.66 -6.11 1.81
C ALA A 85 21.14 -7.18 0.82
N SER A 86 22.00 -8.13 1.25
CA SER A 86 22.50 -9.20 0.37
C SER A 86 21.41 -10.19 -0.08
N VAL A 87 20.31 -10.29 0.67
CA VAL A 87 19.18 -11.18 0.37
C VAL A 87 17.92 -10.40 -0.07
N GLY A 88 18.02 -9.09 -0.26
CA GLY A 88 16.85 -8.25 -0.60
C GLY A 88 15.83 -8.12 0.54
N GLY A 89 16.27 -8.29 1.77
CA GLY A 89 15.44 -8.28 2.97
C GLY A 89 15.56 -6.99 3.80
N VAL A 90 15.14 -7.04 5.05
CA VAL A 90 15.14 -5.92 6.00
C VAL A 90 15.72 -6.33 7.35
N ALA A 91 16.53 -5.45 7.97
CA ALA A 91 17.06 -5.65 9.31
C ALA A 91 16.22 -4.92 10.35
N LEU A 92 15.90 -5.57 11.45
CA LEU A 92 15.14 -4.99 12.57
C LEU A 92 15.81 -5.23 13.92
N PRO A 93 15.73 -4.26 14.85
CA PRO A 93 16.08 -4.52 16.25
C PRO A 93 15.17 -5.60 16.84
N LYS A 94 15.66 -6.35 17.80
CA LYS A 94 15.00 -7.51 18.42
C LYS A 94 13.51 -7.30 18.76
N LYS A 95 13.18 -6.17 19.39
CA LYS A 95 11.76 -5.85 19.72
C LYS A 95 10.91 -5.67 18.48
N ALA A 96 11.41 -4.91 17.49
CA ALA A 96 10.70 -4.66 16.24
C ALA A 96 10.58 -5.95 15.40
N TYR A 97 11.64 -6.77 15.38
CA TYR A 97 11.64 -8.11 14.77
C TYR A 97 10.53 -8.98 15.37
N ALA A 98 10.49 -9.12 16.69
CA ALA A 98 9.47 -9.90 17.37
C ALA A 98 8.04 -9.40 17.08
N SER A 99 7.85 -8.07 17.04
CA SER A 99 6.56 -7.47 16.69
C SER A 99 6.17 -7.74 15.24
N ALA A 100 7.08 -7.59 14.30
CA ALA A 100 6.83 -7.86 12.89
C ALA A 100 6.52 -9.35 12.65
N MET A 101 7.28 -10.26 13.30
CA MET A 101 7.01 -11.71 13.28
C MET A 101 5.61 -12.04 13.79
N ALA A 102 5.21 -11.47 14.92
CA ALA A 102 3.89 -11.71 15.50
C ALA A 102 2.76 -11.17 14.60
N ALA A 103 2.91 -9.94 14.08
CA ALA A 103 1.92 -9.33 13.22
C ALA A 103 1.79 -10.08 11.86
N GLY A 104 2.91 -10.33 11.17
CA GLY A 104 2.89 -11.04 9.89
C GLY A 104 2.32 -12.45 10.00
N ASN A 105 2.69 -13.21 11.05
CA ASN A 105 2.14 -14.53 11.30
C ASN A 105 0.64 -14.47 11.66
N SER A 106 0.21 -13.49 12.44
CA SER A 106 -1.22 -13.31 12.76
C SER A 106 -2.04 -13.06 11.49
N ALA A 107 -1.58 -12.20 10.60
CA ALA A 107 -2.23 -11.97 9.32
C ALA A 107 -2.23 -13.22 8.43
N ARG A 108 -1.09 -13.91 8.31
CA ARG A 108 -0.95 -15.12 7.51
C ARG A 108 -1.85 -16.26 7.98
N ASN A 109 -1.93 -16.45 9.31
CA ASN A 109 -2.71 -17.51 9.93
C ASN A 109 -4.19 -17.16 10.13
N HIS A 110 -4.61 -15.96 9.72
CA HIS A 110 -6.03 -15.63 9.72
C HIS A 110 -6.79 -16.64 8.82
N PRO A 111 -7.90 -17.27 9.28
CA PRO A 111 -8.54 -18.37 8.56
C PRO A 111 -8.83 -18.09 7.09
N ALA A 112 -9.30 -16.88 6.77
CA ALA A 112 -9.56 -16.49 5.39
C ALA A 112 -8.28 -16.38 4.55
N MET A 113 -7.15 -15.99 5.16
CA MET A 113 -5.86 -15.85 4.44
C MET A 113 -5.16 -17.18 4.29
N ALA A 114 -5.13 -18.02 5.34
CA ALA A 114 -4.54 -19.35 5.28
C ALA A 114 -5.12 -20.16 4.11
N ALA A 115 -6.45 -20.20 3.98
CA ALA A 115 -7.13 -20.88 2.86
C ALA A 115 -6.79 -20.28 1.48
N CYS A 116 -6.51 -18.99 1.38
CA CYS A 116 -6.07 -18.35 0.14
C CYS A 116 -4.62 -18.68 -0.19
N LEU A 117 -3.73 -18.63 0.81
CA LEU A 117 -2.29 -18.80 0.64
C LEU A 117 -1.85 -20.26 0.43
N GLU A 118 -2.71 -21.23 0.74
CA GLU A 118 -2.50 -22.66 0.48
C GLU A 118 -2.80 -23.08 -0.97
N GLN A 119 -3.38 -22.20 -1.79
CA GLN A 119 -3.66 -22.52 -3.19
C GLN A 119 -2.37 -22.64 -4.00
N SER A 120 -2.35 -23.56 -4.96
CA SER A 120 -1.15 -23.89 -5.74
C SER A 120 -0.70 -22.82 -6.75
N ASP A 121 -1.57 -21.83 -7.02
CA ASP A 121 -1.39 -20.80 -8.05
C ASP A 121 -1.41 -19.38 -7.50
N VAL A 122 -1.02 -19.21 -6.24
CA VAL A 122 -0.90 -17.88 -5.59
C VAL A 122 0.27 -17.12 -6.19
N TRP A 123 0.01 -15.87 -6.55
CA TRP A 123 1.07 -14.92 -6.93
C TRP A 123 1.32 -13.94 -5.79
N HIS A 124 2.55 -13.92 -5.31
CA HIS A 124 3.02 -12.97 -4.30
C HIS A 124 3.68 -11.78 -4.96
N GLU A 125 3.27 -10.58 -4.58
CA GLU A 125 3.79 -9.30 -5.08
C GLU A 125 3.99 -9.22 -6.62
N PRO A 126 3.02 -9.67 -7.46
CA PRO A 126 3.18 -9.52 -8.90
C PRO A 126 3.23 -8.03 -9.28
N SER A 127 4.27 -7.63 -9.99
CA SER A 127 4.37 -6.28 -10.55
C SER A 127 3.63 -6.22 -11.88
N VAL A 128 2.57 -5.45 -11.93
CA VAL A 128 1.70 -5.32 -13.11
C VAL A 128 1.87 -3.93 -13.71
N PHE A 129 2.16 -3.88 -15.01
CA PHE A 129 2.37 -2.65 -15.79
C PHE A 129 1.44 -2.64 -16.98
N THR A 130 0.84 -1.49 -17.26
CA THR A 130 0.00 -1.27 -18.43
C THR A 130 -0.01 0.20 -18.82
N THR A 131 -0.73 0.53 -19.88
CA THR A 131 -0.98 1.90 -20.30
C THR A 131 -2.45 2.23 -20.15
N HIS A 132 -2.77 3.33 -19.48
CA HIS A 132 -4.14 3.78 -19.34
C HIS A 132 -4.72 4.18 -20.71
N PRO A 133 -5.81 3.57 -21.19
CA PRO A 133 -6.24 3.69 -22.59
C PRO A 133 -6.68 5.11 -22.96
N ALA A 134 -7.33 5.83 -22.05
CA ALA A 134 -7.85 7.18 -22.33
C ALA A 134 -6.75 8.26 -22.30
N THR A 135 -5.69 8.08 -21.52
CA THR A 135 -4.67 9.13 -21.29
C THR A 135 -3.29 8.80 -21.85
N GLY A 136 -3.03 7.55 -22.19
CA GLY A 136 -1.69 7.11 -22.57
C GLY A 136 -0.67 7.05 -21.41
N LEU A 137 -1.07 7.34 -20.17
CA LEU A 137 -0.21 7.28 -19.01
C LEU A 137 0.23 5.84 -18.71
N ALA A 138 1.52 5.64 -18.51
CA ALA A 138 2.04 4.38 -18.01
C ALA A 138 1.66 4.25 -16.52
N ILE A 139 1.00 3.17 -16.15
CA ILE A 139 0.54 2.89 -14.81
C ILE A 139 1.02 1.53 -14.32
N LYS A 140 1.16 1.38 -13.00
CA LYS A 140 1.64 0.14 -12.39
C LYS A 140 0.99 -0.14 -11.04
N CYS A 141 0.85 -1.41 -10.70
CA CYS A 141 0.48 -1.83 -9.34
C CYS A 141 1.28 -3.06 -8.91
N LYS A 142 1.31 -3.29 -7.60
CA LYS A 142 1.94 -4.45 -6.98
C LYS A 142 1.08 -4.87 -5.79
N PRO A 143 0.01 -5.66 -6.01
CA PRO A 143 -0.77 -6.23 -4.92
C PRO A 143 0.06 -7.25 -4.15
N ASP A 144 -0.17 -7.38 -2.83
CA ASP A 144 0.58 -8.33 -2.01
C ASP A 144 0.29 -9.77 -2.41
N VAL A 145 -1.00 -10.07 -2.71
CA VAL A 145 -1.42 -11.38 -3.20
C VAL A 145 -2.43 -11.23 -4.32
N TYR A 146 -2.24 -12.03 -5.37
CA TYR A 146 -3.21 -12.22 -6.43
C TYR A 146 -3.50 -13.71 -6.64
N LEU A 147 -4.79 -14.05 -6.74
CA LEU A 147 -5.27 -15.41 -6.99
C LEU A 147 -5.85 -15.50 -8.40
N PRO A 148 -5.12 -16.05 -9.40
CA PRO A 148 -5.50 -16.01 -10.80
C PRO A 148 -6.85 -16.68 -11.11
N LYS A 149 -7.15 -17.84 -10.49
CA LYS A 149 -8.40 -18.58 -10.73
C LYS A 149 -9.64 -17.79 -10.36
N SER A 150 -9.61 -17.09 -9.23
CA SER A 150 -10.74 -16.30 -8.74
C SER A 150 -10.70 -14.84 -9.19
N GLY A 151 -9.53 -14.33 -9.57
CA GLY A 151 -9.29 -12.91 -9.80
C GLY A 151 -9.28 -12.10 -8.52
N THR A 152 -8.91 -12.73 -7.39
CA THR A 152 -8.91 -12.07 -6.06
C THR A 152 -7.63 -11.30 -5.86
N LEU A 153 -7.76 -10.04 -5.46
CA LEU A 153 -6.67 -9.17 -5.02
C LEU A 153 -6.75 -9.02 -3.50
N ILE A 154 -5.60 -9.15 -2.83
CA ILE A 154 -5.46 -9.00 -1.38
C ILE A 154 -4.30 -8.06 -1.09
N ASP A 155 -4.46 -7.17 -0.10
CA ASP A 155 -3.45 -6.23 0.33
C ASP A 155 -3.39 -6.20 1.88
N LEU A 156 -2.21 -6.42 2.43
CA LEU A 156 -1.94 -6.38 3.86
C LEU A 156 -1.80 -4.93 4.35
N LYS A 157 -2.43 -4.62 5.45
CA LYS A 157 -2.27 -3.34 6.13
C LYS A 157 -1.89 -3.52 7.60
N THR A 158 -0.70 -3.07 7.97
CA THR A 158 -0.36 -2.91 9.37
C THR A 158 -1.04 -1.65 9.93
N THR A 159 -1.74 -1.76 11.05
CA THR A 159 -2.57 -0.68 11.61
C THR A 159 -2.38 -0.53 13.11
N ILE A 160 -2.90 0.55 13.69
CA ILE A 160 -2.98 0.75 15.15
C ILE A 160 -4.14 -0.07 15.72
N SER A 161 -5.27 -0.13 15.00
CA SER A 161 -6.44 -0.91 15.39
C SER A 161 -7.01 -1.61 14.16
N ALA A 162 -7.27 -2.90 14.28
CA ALA A 162 -7.95 -3.72 13.28
C ALA A 162 -9.47 -3.82 13.55
N ALA A 163 -10.00 -3.09 14.54
CA ALA A 163 -11.44 -3.02 14.77
C ALA A 163 -12.17 -2.47 13.54
N PRO A 164 -13.35 -3.01 13.17
CA PRO A 164 -14.03 -2.66 11.91
C PRO A 164 -14.21 -1.17 11.66
N ASP A 165 -14.68 -0.41 12.66
CA ASP A 165 -14.91 1.03 12.53
C ASP A 165 -13.62 1.82 12.41
N ASP A 166 -12.55 1.42 13.11
CA ASP A 166 -11.24 2.08 13.08
C ASP A 166 -10.55 1.85 11.74
N PHE A 167 -10.59 0.62 11.24
CA PHE A 167 -10.01 0.32 9.94
C PHE A 167 -10.80 0.97 8.81
N THR A 168 -12.13 1.01 8.90
CA THR A 168 -12.97 1.73 7.94
C THR A 168 -12.58 3.22 7.88
N ARG A 169 -12.42 3.90 9.03
CA ARG A 169 -11.90 5.27 9.07
C ARG A 169 -10.51 5.39 8.45
N SER A 170 -9.64 4.41 8.71
CA SER A 170 -8.30 4.35 8.12
C SER A 170 -8.32 4.20 6.61
N CYS A 171 -9.27 3.43 6.05
CA CYS A 171 -9.43 3.27 4.60
C CYS A 171 -9.66 4.60 3.89
N PHE A 172 -10.49 5.48 4.45
CA PHE A 172 -10.73 6.80 3.88
C PHE A 172 -9.58 7.77 4.19
N LYS A 173 -9.08 7.77 5.43
CA LYS A 173 -7.98 8.65 5.85
C LYS A 173 -6.71 8.47 5.00
N TYR A 174 -6.40 7.23 4.63
CA TYR A 174 -5.20 6.88 3.86
C TYR A 174 -5.48 6.55 2.39
N ALA A 175 -6.71 6.81 1.94
CA ALA A 175 -7.19 6.55 0.59
C ALA A 175 -6.94 5.09 0.12
N TYR A 176 -7.15 4.09 0.98
CA TYR A 176 -7.03 2.68 0.59
C TYR A 176 -8.11 2.28 -0.42
N HIS A 177 -9.29 2.91 -0.39
CA HIS A 177 -10.33 2.73 -1.40
C HIS A 177 -9.84 3.13 -2.81
N LEU A 178 -9.08 4.22 -2.94
CA LEU A 178 -8.46 4.60 -4.22
C LEU A 178 -7.35 3.63 -4.63
N GLN A 179 -6.58 3.12 -3.68
CA GLN A 179 -5.58 2.07 -3.96
C GLN A 179 -6.24 0.80 -4.49
N ALA A 180 -7.32 0.34 -3.85
CA ALA A 180 -8.08 -0.84 -4.25
C ALA A 180 -8.64 -0.68 -5.68
N ALA A 181 -9.29 0.46 -5.95
CA ALA A 181 -9.82 0.79 -7.26
C ALA A 181 -8.74 0.84 -8.34
N PHE A 182 -7.63 1.52 -8.05
CA PHE A 182 -6.49 1.63 -8.96
C PHE A 182 -5.85 0.27 -9.26
N TYR A 183 -5.65 -0.58 -8.26
CA TYR A 183 -5.09 -1.93 -8.45
C TYR A 183 -6.00 -2.79 -9.33
N ARG A 184 -7.31 -2.75 -9.08
CA ARG A 184 -8.31 -3.45 -9.91
C ARG A 184 -8.30 -2.95 -11.35
N MET A 185 -8.21 -1.64 -11.56
CA MET A 185 -8.12 -1.01 -12.89
C MET A 185 -6.86 -1.49 -13.62
N VAL A 186 -5.67 -1.36 -13.02
CA VAL A 186 -4.40 -1.76 -13.63
C VAL A 186 -4.41 -3.25 -13.99
N CYS A 187 -4.85 -4.10 -13.08
CA CYS A 187 -4.92 -5.55 -13.34
C CYS A 187 -5.88 -5.90 -14.48
N ARG A 188 -7.09 -5.28 -14.53
CA ARG A 188 -8.05 -5.49 -15.62
C ARG A 188 -7.50 -5.03 -16.97
N GLN A 189 -6.88 -3.86 -17.01
CA GLN A 189 -6.30 -3.31 -18.24
C GLN A 189 -5.11 -4.13 -18.74
N ALA A 190 -4.36 -4.77 -17.83
CA ALA A 190 -3.31 -5.72 -18.18
C ALA A 190 -3.83 -7.12 -18.55
N GLY A 191 -5.14 -7.30 -18.72
CA GLY A 191 -5.78 -8.55 -19.12
C GLY A 191 -5.95 -9.59 -18.01
N LEU A 192 -5.67 -9.23 -16.75
CA LEU A 192 -5.89 -10.13 -15.63
C LEU A 192 -7.40 -10.21 -15.28
N ARG A 193 -7.82 -11.40 -14.89
CA ARG A 193 -9.14 -11.58 -14.27
C ARG A 193 -9.19 -10.79 -12.96
N VAL A 194 -10.24 -10.02 -12.71
CA VAL A 194 -10.45 -9.31 -11.44
C VAL A 194 -11.90 -9.51 -11.01
N ASN A 195 -12.10 -10.07 -9.83
CA ASN A 195 -13.44 -10.24 -9.29
C ASN A 195 -14.06 -8.91 -8.83
N ARG A 196 -15.29 -8.92 -8.33
CA ARG A 196 -16.02 -7.71 -7.93
C ARG A 196 -15.56 -7.11 -6.59
N PHE A 197 -14.70 -7.82 -5.85
CA PHE A 197 -14.24 -7.42 -4.53
C PHE A 197 -12.79 -6.96 -4.56
N PHE A 198 -12.39 -6.22 -3.51
CA PHE A 198 -11.00 -6.05 -3.11
C PHE A 198 -10.87 -6.43 -1.64
N ASN A 199 -9.79 -7.13 -1.28
CA ASN A 199 -9.62 -7.67 0.06
C ASN A 199 -8.47 -6.99 0.77
N PHE A 200 -8.71 -6.58 2.02
CA PHE A 200 -7.65 -6.18 2.93
C PHE A 200 -7.55 -7.17 4.07
N ILE A 201 -6.33 -7.49 4.47
CA ILE A 201 -6.06 -8.07 5.78
C ILE A 201 -5.39 -6.99 6.63
N ALA A 202 -6.09 -6.49 7.64
CA ALA A 202 -5.55 -5.54 8.59
C ALA A 202 -5.01 -6.26 9.81
N VAL A 203 -3.80 -5.90 10.25
CA VAL A 203 -3.18 -6.48 11.44
C VAL A 203 -2.62 -5.39 12.35
N GLU A 204 -2.84 -5.51 13.63
CA GLU A 204 -2.32 -4.59 14.64
C GLU A 204 -0.80 -4.73 14.79
N LYS A 205 -0.12 -3.57 14.97
CA LYS A 205 1.35 -3.51 15.17
C LYS A 205 1.78 -3.85 16.59
N THR A 206 0.84 -3.94 17.52
CA THR A 206 1.09 -4.16 18.94
C THR A 206 0.24 -5.31 19.46
N PRO A 207 0.63 -5.95 20.58
CA PRO A 207 -0.19 -6.99 21.20
C PRO A 207 -1.64 -6.53 21.42
N PRO A 208 -2.63 -7.38 21.09
CA PRO A 208 -2.51 -8.81 20.81
C PRO A 208 -2.23 -9.15 19.33
N TYR A 209 -1.84 -8.18 18.48
CA TYR A 209 -1.62 -8.35 17.03
C TYR A 209 -2.86 -8.91 16.32
N ALA A 210 -4.04 -8.43 16.72
CA ALA A 210 -5.29 -8.88 16.15
C ALA A 210 -5.31 -8.64 14.64
N ALA A 211 -5.73 -9.66 13.88
CA ALA A 211 -5.89 -9.57 12.44
C ALA A 211 -7.37 -9.70 12.06
N GLN A 212 -7.80 -8.88 11.09
CA GLN A 212 -9.17 -8.89 10.60
C GLN A 212 -9.19 -8.78 9.07
N HIS A 213 -9.98 -9.65 8.44
CA HIS A 213 -10.22 -9.60 7.00
C HIS A 213 -11.37 -8.66 6.67
N PHE A 214 -11.15 -7.78 5.68
CA PHE A 214 -12.12 -6.82 5.18
C PHE A 214 -12.34 -7.03 3.69
N VAL A 215 -13.58 -7.01 3.28
CA VAL A 215 -13.98 -7.08 1.88
C VAL A 215 -14.56 -5.72 1.48
N MET A 216 -13.96 -5.09 0.49
CA MET A 216 -14.47 -3.86 -0.09
C MET A 216 -15.23 -4.21 -1.38
N GLU A 217 -16.48 -3.79 -1.48
CA GLU A 217 -17.37 -4.10 -2.60
C GLU A 217 -18.39 -2.99 -2.87
N GLY A 218 -19.21 -3.19 -3.92
CA GLY A 218 -20.35 -2.35 -4.23
C GLY A 218 -19.99 -0.90 -4.55
N ASP A 219 -20.82 0.02 -4.07
CA ASP A 219 -20.76 1.44 -4.42
C ASP A 219 -19.43 2.10 -4.04
N ILE A 220 -18.79 1.66 -2.96
CA ILE A 220 -17.49 2.20 -2.55
C ILE A 220 -16.44 2.00 -3.65
N LEU A 221 -16.36 0.79 -4.22
CA LEU A 221 -15.42 0.51 -5.31
C LEU A 221 -15.80 1.24 -6.59
N SER A 222 -17.09 1.30 -6.93
CA SER A 222 -17.57 1.98 -8.14
C SER A 222 -17.22 3.47 -8.10
N VAL A 223 -17.56 4.15 -7.00
CA VAL A 223 -17.23 5.57 -6.80
C VAL A 223 -15.71 5.79 -6.77
N ALA A 224 -14.95 4.89 -6.16
CA ALA A 224 -13.50 4.99 -6.13
C ALA A 224 -12.88 4.77 -7.53
N GLU A 225 -13.43 3.86 -8.34
CA GLU A 225 -12.97 3.64 -9.73
C GLU A 225 -13.25 4.87 -10.60
N GLU A 226 -14.42 5.49 -10.51
CA GLU A 226 -14.74 6.76 -11.18
C GLU A 226 -13.77 7.88 -10.74
N ARG A 227 -13.50 7.97 -9.44
CA ARG A 227 -12.55 8.96 -8.92
C ARG A 227 -11.12 8.74 -9.41
N VAL A 228 -10.66 7.50 -9.48
CA VAL A 228 -9.34 7.15 -10.01
C VAL A 228 -9.25 7.51 -11.49
N GLU A 229 -10.27 7.21 -12.27
CA GLU A 229 -10.36 7.57 -13.70
C GLU A 229 -10.22 9.09 -13.87
N GLN A 230 -11.00 9.87 -13.11
CA GLN A 230 -10.92 11.34 -13.15
C GLN A 230 -9.52 11.85 -12.77
N ILE A 231 -8.90 11.28 -11.72
CA ILE A 231 -7.53 11.65 -11.32
C ILE A 231 -6.53 11.40 -12.45
N LEU A 232 -6.64 10.28 -13.16
CA LEU A 232 -5.73 10.00 -14.29
C LEU A 232 -5.93 10.96 -15.45
N LEU A 233 -7.16 11.38 -15.73
CA LEU A 233 -7.47 12.42 -16.72
C LEU A 233 -6.87 13.78 -16.29
N ASP A 234 -7.06 14.17 -15.03
CA ASP A 234 -6.52 15.40 -14.47
C ASP A 234 -4.97 15.42 -14.51
N ILE A 235 -4.34 14.28 -14.19
CA ILE A 235 -2.87 14.12 -14.30
C ILE A 235 -2.40 14.33 -15.74
N ALA A 236 -3.06 13.69 -16.70
CA ALA A 236 -2.69 13.82 -18.11
C ALA A 236 -2.81 15.27 -18.58
N HIS A 237 -3.91 15.94 -18.27
CA HIS A 237 -4.13 17.34 -18.58
C HIS A 237 -3.08 18.26 -17.93
N SER A 238 -2.81 18.08 -16.63
CA SER A 238 -1.81 18.90 -15.93
C SER A 238 -0.40 18.70 -16.49
N ARG A 239 -0.06 17.48 -16.92
CA ARG A 239 1.24 17.21 -17.56
C ARG A 239 1.36 17.81 -18.96
N GLU A 240 0.27 17.86 -19.71
CA GLU A 240 0.20 18.48 -21.03
C GLU A 240 0.32 20.01 -20.94
N THR A 241 -0.38 20.64 -19.99
CA THR A 241 -0.40 22.09 -19.81
C THR A 241 0.76 22.63 -18.97
N GLY A 242 1.39 21.79 -18.16
CA GLY A 242 2.36 22.20 -17.15
C GLY A 242 1.73 22.86 -15.91
N GLU A 243 0.40 22.87 -15.82
CA GLU A 243 -0.34 23.52 -14.73
C GLU A 243 -0.67 22.55 -13.60
N PHE A 244 -0.08 22.77 -12.43
CA PHE A 244 -0.37 22.03 -11.21
C PHE A 244 -0.85 22.99 -10.13
N SER A 245 -2.02 22.72 -9.56
CA SER A 245 -2.64 23.60 -8.56
C SER A 245 -2.67 22.91 -7.18
N THR A 246 -2.71 23.72 -6.13
CA THR A 246 -3.00 23.20 -4.78
C THR A 246 -4.49 22.91 -4.61
N GLY A 247 -5.35 23.53 -5.40
CA GLY A 247 -6.80 23.52 -5.19
C GLY A 247 -7.24 24.29 -3.94
N TRP A 248 -6.31 24.95 -3.25
CA TRP A 248 -6.62 25.69 -2.03
C TRP A 248 -7.17 27.08 -2.36
N PRO A 249 -8.09 27.61 -1.54
CA PRO A 249 -8.56 28.98 -1.70
C PRO A 249 -7.41 29.97 -1.46
N ILE A 250 -7.46 31.13 -2.16
CA ILE A 250 -6.46 32.20 -2.00
C ILE A 250 -6.36 32.68 -0.55
N VAL A 251 -7.49 32.67 0.16
CA VAL A 251 -7.57 33.02 1.58
C VAL A 251 -8.38 31.99 2.34
N SER A 252 -7.80 31.44 3.39
CA SER A 252 -8.49 30.55 4.32
C SER A 252 -8.67 31.22 5.67
N LYS A 253 -9.87 31.14 6.25
CA LYS A 253 -10.14 31.62 7.61
C LYS A 253 -9.73 30.57 8.62
N ILE A 254 -8.97 30.96 9.63
CA ILE A 254 -8.72 30.13 10.81
C ILE A 254 -9.89 30.29 11.75
N SER A 255 -10.58 29.22 12.08
CA SER A 255 -11.70 29.21 13.03
C SER A 255 -11.58 28.01 13.96
N LEU A 256 -12.08 28.19 15.19
CA LEU A 256 -12.17 27.08 16.14
C LEU A 256 -13.18 26.04 15.66
N SER A 257 -12.77 24.78 15.62
CA SER A 257 -13.69 23.67 15.39
C SER A 257 -14.66 23.52 16.57
N MET A 258 -15.79 22.82 16.36
CA MET A 258 -16.72 22.50 17.44
C MET A 258 -16.04 21.75 18.59
N LYS A 259 -15.06 20.93 18.29
CA LYS A 259 -14.30 20.16 19.28
C LYS A 259 -13.38 21.06 20.11
N GLU A 260 -12.68 22.00 19.49
CA GLU A 260 -11.82 22.96 20.17
C GLU A 260 -12.63 23.93 21.02
N LYS A 261 -13.80 24.36 20.53
CA LYS A 261 -14.74 25.17 21.32
C LYS A 261 -15.24 24.43 22.57
N ALA A 262 -15.44 23.12 22.50
CA ALA A 262 -15.85 22.32 23.64
C ALA A 262 -14.76 22.18 24.74
N TYR A 263 -13.48 22.38 24.37
CA TYR A 263 -12.35 22.35 25.32
C TYR A 263 -11.96 23.76 25.82
N GLY A 264 -12.71 24.81 25.47
CA GLY A 264 -12.51 26.17 26.00
C GLY A 264 -11.25 26.86 25.44
N ILE A 265 -10.77 26.46 24.26
CA ILE A 265 -9.69 27.14 23.54
C ILE A 265 -10.32 28.19 22.63
#